data_47e938d81ace49a509e4c7e5bc6ada08
#
_entry.id   47e938d81ace49a509e4c7e5bc6ada08
#
_cell.length_a   1.000
_cell.length_b   1.000
_cell.length_c   1.000
_cell.angle_alpha   90.00
_cell.angle_beta   90.00
_cell.angle_gamma   90.00
#
_symmetry.space_group_name_H-M   'P 1'
#
loop_
_entity.id
_entity.type
_entity.pdbx_description
1 polymer ?
#
loop_
_entity_poly.entity_id
_entity_poly.type
_entity_poly.pdbx_seq_one_letter_code
_entity_poly.pdbx_strand_id
1 'polypeptide(L)'
;MPNERHYSNELNLESVGINLPYNMQAEQSVLGAVLLKPDTLTDLVEIIRPEMFYTRQNAQIYSEMLRLFTADQTIDFVTLLDAVISDGVFPSADEAKVYLTGLAETVPSIST
;
A
#
# COMPACT_ATOMS: atom_id res chain seq x y z
N MET A 1 -13.29 -19.99 -20.83
CA MET A 1 -13.03 -20.11 -20.97
C MET A 1 -13.05 -19.87 -20.90
N PRO A 2 -13.37 -19.59 -20.68
CA PRO A 2 -13.24 -19.37 -20.62
C PRO A 2 -13.22 -18.89 -20.28
N ASN A 3 -13.18 -18.50 -19.97
CA ASN A 3 -12.99 -18.35 -19.78
C ASN A 3 -12.87 -18.15 -19.34
N GLU A 4 -12.82 -17.92 -18.95
CA GLU A 4 -12.51 -17.98 -18.65
C GLU A 4 -12.21 -17.77 -18.15
N ARG A 5 -12.19 -17.44 -18.06
CA ARG A 5 -11.71 -17.35 -17.79
C ARG A 5 -11.47 -17.10 -17.32
N HIS A 6 -11.60 -16.84 -17.12
CA HIS A 6 -11.27 -16.80 -17.00
C HIS A 6 -11.05 -16.83 -16.44
N TYR A 7 -11.10 -16.75 -16.04
CA TYR A 7 -10.88 -16.96 -15.69
C TYR A 7 -10.39 -17.11 -15.16
N SER A 8 -10.39 -17.03 -14.89
CA SER A 8 -9.98 -17.24 -14.45
C SER A 8 -9.57 -17.12 -14.08
N ASN A 9 -9.38 -16.98 -13.95
CA ASN A 9 -8.95 -16.88 -13.65
C ASN A 9 -8.88 -16.60 -13.29
N GLU A 10 -8.71 -16.49 -13.00
CA GLU A 10 -8.68 -16.16 -12.71
C GLU A 10 -8.71 -16.18 -12.06
N LEU A 11 -8.67 -16.14 -11.71
CA LEU A 11 -8.72 -16.00 -11.01
C LEU A 11 -8.48 -16.21 -10.44
N ASN A 12 -8.15 -16.33 -10.04
CA ASN A 12 -7.91 -16.38 -9.34
C ASN A 12 -7.40 -15.84 -8.62
N LEU A 13 -6.85 -15.70 -8.65
CA LEU A 13 -6.23 -14.88 -7.87
C LEU A 13 -7.10 -13.93 -7.41
N GLU A 14 -7.90 -13.72 -8.08
CA GLU A 14 -8.79 -12.94 -7.69
C GLU A 14 -9.35 -13.41 -6.55
N SER A 15 -9.35 -14.51 -6.39
CA SER A 15 -9.90 -14.95 -5.23
C SER A 15 -9.08 -14.55 -4.09
N VAL A 16 -7.98 -13.99 -4.28
CA VAL A 16 -7.27 -13.53 -3.17
C VAL A 16 -7.53 -12.14 -3.12
N GLY A 17 -7.78 -11.48 -2.21
CA GLY A 17 -8.15 -10.11 -2.12
C GLY A 17 -7.54 -9.20 -3.11
N ILE A 18 -6.42 -9.55 -3.66
CA ILE A 18 -5.76 -8.68 -4.57
C ILE A 18 -6.51 -8.46 -5.83
N ASN A 19 -7.19 -9.47 -6.31
CA ASN A 19 -7.92 -9.31 -7.54
C ASN A 19 -9.35 -8.97 -7.33
N LEU A 20 -9.74 -8.68 -6.13
CA LEU A 20 -11.09 -8.27 -5.90
C LEU A 20 -11.30 -6.89 -6.42
N PRO A 21 -12.50 -6.53 -6.76
CA PRO A 21 -12.80 -5.17 -7.06
C PRO A 21 -12.40 -4.33 -5.88
N TYR A 22 -12.20 -3.11 -6.12
CA TYR A 22 -11.76 -2.15 -5.16
C TYR A 22 -12.03 -2.49 -3.70
N ASN A 23 -11.01 -2.50 -2.89
CA ASN A 23 -11.15 -2.68 -1.45
C ASN A 23 -10.19 -1.72 -0.75
N MET A 24 -10.68 -0.54 -0.45
CA MET A 24 -9.88 0.50 0.14
C MET A 24 -9.28 0.09 1.47
N GLN A 25 -10.08 -0.58 2.30
CA GLN A 25 -9.60 -0.94 3.61
C GLN A 25 -8.44 -1.93 3.54
N ALA A 26 -8.51 -2.86 2.60
CA ALA A 26 -7.42 -3.82 2.45
C ALA A 26 -6.16 -3.11 1.98
N GLU A 27 -6.30 -2.16 1.05
CA GLU A 27 -5.14 -1.42 0.58
C GLU A 27 -4.52 -0.63 1.71
N GLN A 28 -5.34 0.05 2.49
CA GLN A 28 -4.85 0.86 3.58
C GLN A 28 -4.21 0.00 4.66
N SER A 29 -4.70 -1.20 4.87
CA SER A 29 -4.10 -2.10 5.85
C SER A 29 -2.70 -2.54 5.44
N VAL A 30 -2.49 -2.78 4.15
CA VAL A 30 -1.16 -3.13 3.66
C VAL A 30 -0.19 -1.97 3.91
N LEU A 31 -0.60 -0.77 3.54
CA LEU A 31 0.26 0.40 3.71
C LEU A 31 0.52 0.68 5.19
N GLY A 32 -0.51 0.54 6.01
CA GLY A 32 -0.36 0.75 7.44
C GLY A 32 0.59 -0.27 8.07
N ALA A 33 0.53 -1.50 7.60
CA ALA A 33 1.41 -2.54 8.13
C ALA A 33 2.87 -2.20 7.85
N VAL A 34 3.17 -1.69 6.66
CA VAL A 34 4.54 -1.28 6.33
C VAL A 34 4.96 -0.10 7.20
N LEU A 35 4.05 0.85 7.40
CA LEU A 35 4.37 2.03 8.19
C LEU A 35 4.66 1.65 9.65
N LEU A 36 3.91 0.71 10.20
CA LEU A 36 4.14 0.29 11.57
C LEU A 36 5.33 -0.65 11.72
N LYS A 37 5.59 -1.43 10.70
CA LYS A 37 6.72 -2.35 10.74
C LYS A 37 7.34 -2.42 9.36
N PRO A 38 8.29 -1.54 9.06
CA PRO A 38 8.87 -1.44 7.71
C PRO A 38 9.48 -2.72 7.20
N ASP A 39 9.94 -3.61 8.07
CA ASP A 39 10.48 -4.88 7.62
C ASP A 39 9.47 -5.70 6.87
N THR A 40 8.19 -5.42 7.06
CA THR A 40 7.14 -6.08 6.31
C THR A 40 7.37 -5.97 4.82
N LEU A 41 7.96 -4.86 4.38
CA LEU A 41 8.15 -4.63 2.97
C LEU A 41 9.13 -5.64 2.35
N THR A 42 10.02 -6.19 3.14
CA THR A 42 10.94 -7.20 2.63
C THR A 42 10.16 -8.37 2.03
N ASP A 43 9.06 -8.73 2.68
CA ASP A 43 8.23 -9.83 2.17
C ASP A 43 7.28 -9.38 1.09
N LEU A 44 6.80 -8.16 1.18
CA LEU A 44 5.78 -7.70 0.24
C LEU A 44 6.33 -7.31 -1.11
N VAL A 45 7.57 -6.89 -1.16
CA VAL A 45 8.12 -6.32 -2.40
C VAL A 45 8.05 -7.30 -3.58
N GLU A 46 8.03 -8.58 -3.31
CA GLU A 46 7.98 -9.56 -4.39
C GLU A 46 6.57 -9.99 -4.74
N ILE A 47 5.59 -9.69 -3.91
CA ILE A 47 4.24 -10.12 -4.19
C ILE A 47 3.26 -9.00 -4.41
N ILE A 48 3.55 -7.80 -3.95
CA ILE A 48 2.65 -6.67 -4.16
C ILE A 48 3.37 -5.58 -4.90
N ARG A 49 2.78 -5.12 -5.98
CA ARG A 49 3.34 -4.06 -6.80
C ARG A 49 2.42 -2.86 -6.79
N PRO A 50 2.95 -1.66 -7.03
CA PRO A 50 2.11 -0.45 -7.00
C PRO A 50 0.90 -0.54 -7.92
N GLU A 51 1.06 -1.14 -9.08
CA GLU A 51 -0.05 -1.21 -10.02
C GLU A 51 -1.18 -2.11 -9.56
N MET A 52 -0.98 -2.86 -8.50
CA MET A 52 -2.05 -3.69 -7.95
C MET A 52 -3.00 -2.90 -7.07
N PHE A 53 -2.64 -1.68 -6.72
CA PHE A 53 -3.55 -0.85 -5.93
C PHE A 53 -4.56 -0.19 -6.84
N TYR A 54 -5.82 -0.27 -6.47
CA TYR A 54 -6.88 0.36 -7.24
C TYR A 54 -6.86 1.88 -7.05
N THR A 55 -6.61 2.32 -5.82
CA THR A 55 -6.62 3.74 -5.50
C THR A 55 -5.29 4.35 -5.90
N ARG A 56 -5.34 5.41 -6.71
CA ARG A 56 -4.13 6.01 -7.21
C ARG A 56 -3.22 6.51 -6.11
N GLN A 57 -3.80 7.16 -5.09
CA GLN A 57 -2.97 7.66 -4.00
C GLN A 57 -2.29 6.53 -3.25
N ASN A 58 -3.00 5.43 -3.03
CA ASN A 58 -2.39 4.29 -2.33
C ASN A 58 -1.26 3.70 -3.17
N ALA A 59 -1.44 3.62 -4.49
CA ALA A 59 -0.39 3.14 -5.36
C ALA A 59 0.84 4.04 -5.27
N GLN A 60 0.63 5.34 -5.23
CA GLN A 60 1.74 6.28 -5.14
C GLN A 60 2.45 6.19 -3.79
N ILE A 61 1.68 6.02 -2.72
CA ILE A 61 2.29 5.85 -1.40
C ILE A 61 3.16 4.60 -1.36
N TYR A 62 2.64 3.51 -1.92
CA TYR A 62 3.41 2.28 -1.95
C TYR A 62 4.68 2.45 -2.79
N SER A 63 4.59 3.19 -3.90
CA SER A 63 5.78 3.48 -4.71
C SER A 63 6.81 4.26 -3.91
N GLU A 64 6.38 5.20 -3.08
CA GLU A 64 7.33 5.94 -2.26
C GLU A 64 7.98 5.03 -1.22
N MET A 65 7.22 4.12 -0.65
CA MET A 65 7.78 3.15 0.27
C MET A 65 8.84 2.29 -0.41
N LEU A 66 8.57 1.85 -1.63
CA LEU A 66 9.53 1.04 -2.37
C LEU A 66 10.77 1.84 -2.71
N ARG A 67 10.60 3.13 -3.03
CA ARG A 67 11.74 3.96 -3.34
C ARG A 67 12.65 4.12 -2.14
N LEU A 68 12.06 4.37 -0.98
CA LEU A 68 12.84 4.47 0.24
C LEU A 68 13.52 3.15 0.55
N PHE A 69 12.79 2.06 0.38
CA PHE A 69 13.33 0.73 0.64
C PHE A 69 14.52 0.43 -0.27
N THR A 70 14.39 0.72 -1.55
CA THR A 70 15.45 0.46 -2.50
C THR A 70 16.67 1.32 -2.24
N ALA A 71 16.44 2.53 -1.73
CA ALA A 71 17.56 3.43 -1.41
C ALA A 71 18.14 3.15 -0.04
N ASP A 72 17.66 2.11 0.62
CA ASP A 72 18.14 1.72 1.94
C ASP A 72 17.95 2.85 2.96
N GLN A 73 16.83 3.56 2.84
CA GLN A 73 16.52 4.62 3.76
C GLN A 73 15.47 4.19 4.74
N THR A 74 15.45 4.82 5.89
CA THR A 74 14.46 4.51 6.91
C THR A 74 13.07 4.82 6.40
N ILE A 75 12.12 3.94 6.67
CA ILE A 75 10.73 4.16 6.35
C ILE A 75 10.00 4.38 7.66
N ASP A 76 9.55 5.60 7.90
CA ASP A 76 8.74 5.89 9.06
C ASP A 76 7.78 7.02 8.67
N PHE A 77 6.98 7.47 9.62
CA PHE A 77 5.98 8.49 9.33
C PHE A 77 6.62 9.75 8.74
N VAL A 78 7.73 10.19 9.31
CA VAL A 78 8.36 11.42 8.87
C VAL A 78 8.95 11.31 7.47
N THR A 79 9.70 10.25 7.21
CA THR A 79 10.32 10.08 5.90
C THR A 79 9.28 9.88 4.82
N LEU A 80 8.23 9.11 5.13
CA LEU A 80 7.19 8.87 4.15
C LEU A 80 6.38 10.14 3.91
N LEU A 81 6.08 10.88 4.97
CA LEU A 81 5.35 12.13 4.82
C LEU A 81 6.12 13.10 3.93
N ASP A 82 7.40 13.22 4.17
CA ASP A 82 8.23 14.11 3.36
C ASP A 82 8.23 13.68 1.90
N ALA A 83 8.33 12.39 1.65
CA ALA A 83 8.36 11.88 0.29
C ALA A 83 7.05 12.14 -0.45
N VAL A 84 5.91 11.89 0.19
CA VAL A 84 4.64 12.09 -0.49
C VAL A 84 4.33 13.56 -0.70
N ILE A 85 4.79 14.43 0.19
CA ILE A 85 4.62 15.86 0.00
C ILE A 85 5.50 16.33 -1.14
N SER A 86 6.76 15.91 -1.15
CA SER A 86 7.70 16.33 -2.19
C SER A 86 7.23 15.90 -3.58
N ASP A 87 6.63 14.75 -3.69
CA ASP A 87 6.22 14.25 -4.98
C ASP A 87 4.77 14.62 -5.33
N GLY A 88 4.15 15.45 -4.53
CA GLY A 88 2.83 15.95 -4.89
C GLY A 88 1.72 14.92 -4.84
N VAL A 89 1.87 13.90 -4.02
CA VAL A 89 0.83 12.88 -3.90
C VAL A 89 -0.43 13.46 -3.28
N PHE A 90 -0.28 14.46 -2.43
CA PHE A 90 -1.41 15.14 -1.80
C PHE A 90 -1.34 16.62 -2.09
N PRO A 91 -2.50 17.29 -2.13
CA PRO A 91 -2.49 18.72 -2.40
C PRO A 91 -1.92 19.57 -1.27
N SER A 92 -1.88 19.03 -0.06
CA SER A 92 -1.34 19.80 1.05
C SER A 92 -0.69 18.89 2.06
N ALA A 93 0.18 19.46 2.88
CA ALA A 93 0.83 18.70 3.93
C ALA A 93 -0.17 18.21 4.97
N ASP A 94 -1.20 19.00 5.25
CA ASP A 94 -2.19 18.61 6.23
C ASP A 94 -2.96 17.38 5.78
N GLU A 95 -3.33 17.33 4.52
CA GLU A 95 -4.06 16.17 4.02
C GLU A 95 -3.17 14.93 4.04
N ALA A 96 -1.90 15.09 3.72
CA ALA A 96 -0.96 13.98 3.78
C ALA A 96 -0.83 13.45 5.20
N LYS A 97 -0.73 14.35 6.18
CA LYS A 97 -0.61 13.93 7.57
C LYS A 97 -1.83 13.15 8.03
N VAL A 98 -3.01 13.67 7.71
CA VAL A 98 -4.25 13.02 8.13
C VAL A 98 -4.33 11.64 7.49
N TYR A 99 -4.00 11.55 6.22
CA TYR A 99 -4.13 10.27 5.54
C TYR A 99 -3.14 9.24 6.09
N LEU A 100 -1.89 9.62 6.26
CA LEU A 100 -0.89 8.68 6.77
C LEU A 100 -1.18 8.27 8.21
N THR A 101 -1.68 9.20 9.01
CA THR A 101 -2.06 8.86 10.39
C THR A 101 -3.17 7.81 10.36
N GLY A 102 -4.13 7.99 9.46
CA GLY A 102 -5.22 7.04 9.34
C GLY A 102 -4.74 5.66 8.91
N LEU A 103 -3.68 5.60 8.10
CA LEU A 103 -3.16 4.30 7.69
C LEU A 103 -2.66 3.50 8.88
N ALA A 104 -1.95 4.16 9.77
CA ALA A 104 -1.42 3.46 10.94
C ALA A 104 -2.56 2.94 11.81
N GLU A 105 -3.68 3.64 11.82
CA GLU A 105 -4.81 3.24 12.65
C GLU A 105 -5.68 2.18 11.99
N THR A 106 -5.47 1.92 10.72
CA THR A 106 -6.30 0.95 10.01
C THR A 106 -5.88 -0.48 10.31
N VAL A 107 -4.64 -0.68 10.70
CA VAL A 107 -4.13 -2.03 10.91
C VAL A 107 -4.76 -2.62 12.16
N PRO A 108 -5.32 -3.82 12.06
CA PRO A 108 -5.91 -4.43 13.24
C PRO A 108 -4.88 -4.64 14.32
N SER A 109 -5.29 -4.44 15.54
CA SER A 109 -4.38 -4.63 16.65
C SER A 109 -4.19 -6.10 16.87
N ILE A 110 -2.97 -6.52 16.82
CA ILE A 110 -2.70 -7.89 17.07
C ILE A 110 -2.10 -7.93 18.39
N SER A 111 -2.69 -7.41 19.28
CA SER A 111 -2.13 -7.25 20.50
C SER A 111 -1.85 -8.47 21.17
N THR A 112 -1.83 -9.41 20.86
CA THR A 112 -1.48 -10.48 21.68
C THR A 112 -0.13 -10.54 22.08
#